data_bf2819b774889bafb992e6ceb4857516
#
_entry.id   bf2819b774889bafb992e6ceb4857516
#
_cell.length_a   1.000
_cell.length_b   1.000
_cell.length_c   1.000
_cell.angle_alpha   90.00
_cell.angle_beta   90.00
_cell.angle_gamma   90.00
#
_symmetry.space_group_name_H-M   'P 1'
#
loop_
_entity.id
_entity.type
_entity.pdbx_description
1 polymer ?
#
loop_
_entity_poly.entity_id
_entity_poly.type
_entity_poly.pdbx_seq_one_letter_code
_entity_poly.pdbx_strand_id
1 'polypeptide(L)'
;MSVTQRHAEELLQGARELGIELSALQQEQLLAYLGLLIKWNKAYNLTAVRDPDEMVSRHLLDSLSVVPFVAERGDNWLDVGSGGGMPGVPLAIMFPERRFTLLDSNGKKTRFLVQVKLEL
;
A
#
# COMPACT_ATOMS: atom_id res chain seq x y z
N MET A 1 4.08 -15.91 7.72
CA MET A 1 4.43 -15.84 6.30
C MET A 1 5.15 -14.54 6.04
N SER A 2 6.06 -14.53 5.11
CA SER A 2 6.88 -13.38 4.80
C SER A 2 6.76 -13.01 3.32
N VAL A 3 7.24 -11.82 2.97
CA VAL A 3 7.32 -11.37 1.58
C VAL A 3 8.43 -12.16 0.90
N THR A 4 8.15 -12.69 -0.28
CA THR A 4 9.07 -13.52 -1.06
C THR A 4 9.48 -12.82 -2.35
N GLN A 5 10.50 -13.38 -3.01
CA GLN A 5 10.94 -12.93 -4.33
C GLN A 5 9.79 -13.00 -5.36
N ARG A 6 8.94 -13.99 -5.23
CA ARG A 6 7.75 -14.13 -6.10
C ARG A 6 6.80 -12.93 -5.96
N HIS A 7 6.59 -12.44 -4.74
CA HIS A 7 5.78 -11.23 -4.51
C HIS A 7 6.40 -10.02 -5.19
N ALA A 8 7.73 -9.88 -5.11
CA ALA A 8 8.43 -8.79 -5.78
C ALA A 8 8.26 -8.86 -7.30
N GLU A 9 8.38 -10.05 -7.88
CA GLU A 9 8.21 -10.26 -9.32
C GLU A 9 6.78 -9.96 -9.78
N GLU A 10 5.77 -10.41 -9.03
CA GLU A 10 4.37 -10.14 -9.32
C GLU A 10 4.07 -8.64 -9.27
N LEU A 11 4.60 -7.95 -8.26
CA LEU A 11 4.42 -6.51 -8.13
C LEU A 11 5.01 -5.77 -9.33
N LEU A 12 6.24 -6.10 -9.68
CA LEU A 12 6.94 -5.44 -10.78
C LEU A 12 6.25 -5.70 -12.11
N GLN A 13 5.87 -6.94 -12.38
CA GLN A 13 5.18 -7.31 -13.61
C GLN A 13 3.80 -6.66 -13.70
N GLY A 14 3.02 -6.69 -12.63
CA GLY A 14 1.69 -6.08 -12.59
C GLY A 14 1.75 -4.56 -12.77
N ALA A 15 2.75 -3.91 -12.17
CA ALA A 15 2.94 -2.48 -12.33
C ALA A 15 3.26 -2.12 -13.79
N ARG A 16 4.10 -2.91 -14.45
CA ARG A 16 4.41 -2.73 -15.88
C ARG A 16 3.17 -2.86 -16.75
N GLU A 17 2.30 -3.81 -16.44
CA GLU A 17 1.03 -3.99 -17.16
C GLU A 17 0.10 -2.78 -16.99
N LEU A 18 0.23 -2.05 -15.88
CA LEU A 18 -0.50 -0.80 -15.64
C LEU A 18 0.21 0.43 -16.26
N GLY A 19 1.35 0.23 -16.90
CA GLY A 19 2.14 1.31 -17.47
C GLY A 19 2.98 2.07 -16.44
N ILE A 20 3.27 1.43 -15.30
CA ILE A 20 4.02 2.05 -14.21
C ILE A 20 5.38 1.37 -14.07
N GLU A 21 6.45 2.18 -14.11
CA GLU A 21 7.79 1.71 -13.78
C GLU A 21 8.10 2.10 -12.33
N LEU A 22 8.31 1.09 -11.49
CA LEU A 22 8.65 1.30 -10.08
C LEU A 22 10.17 1.51 -9.96
N SER A 23 10.56 2.55 -9.22
CA SER A 23 11.95 2.70 -8.82
C SER A 23 12.31 1.61 -7.80
N ALA A 24 13.61 1.38 -7.58
CA ALA A 24 14.06 0.42 -6.57
C ALA A 24 13.53 0.79 -5.19
N LEU A 25 13.51 2.08 -4.83
CA LEU A 25 12.98 2.54 -3.55
C LEU A 25 11.48 2.32 -3.44
N GLN A 26 10.72 2.63 -4.48
CA GLN A 26 9.27 2.42 -4.49
C GLN A 26 8.94 0.94 -4.33
N GLN A 27 9.64 0.07 -5.04
CA GLN A 27 9.47 -1.37 -4.92
C GLN A 27 9.75 -1.83 -3.49
N GLU A 28 10.86 -1.38 -2.92
CA GLU A 28 11.26 -1.72 -1.55
C GLU A 28 10.19 -1.28 -0.54
N GLN A 29 9.70 -0.05 -0.65
CA GLN A 29 8.69 0.50 0.25
C GLN A 29 7.34 -0.23 0.12
N LEU A 30 6.91 -0.54 -1.09
CA LEU A 30 5.66 -1.30 -1.31
C LEU A 30 5.75 -2.71 -0.72
N LEU A 31 6.89 -3.37 -0.87
CA LEU A 31 7.10 -4.70 -0.30
C LEU A 31 7.22 -4.65 1.23
N ALA A 32 7.83 -3.61 1.79
CA ALA A 32 7.89 -3.40 3.24
C ALA A 32 6.49 -3.17 3.81
N TYR A 33 5.67 -2.39 3.12
CA TYR A 33 4.27 -2.19 3.49
C TYR A 33 3.50 -3.51 3.45
N LEU A 34 3.69 -4.31 2.41
CA LEU A 34 3.06 -5.64 2.31
C LEU A 34 3.45 -6.52 3.50
N GLY A 35 4.71 -6.52 3.88
CA GLY A 35 5.20 -7.28 5.05
C GLY A 35 4.52 -6.84 6.35
N LEU A 36 4.36 -5.54 6.56
CA LEU A 36 3.65 -4.99 7.71
C LEU A 36 2.18 -5.37 7.69
N LEU A 37 1.54 -5.29 6.52
CA LEU A 37 0.13 -5.64 6.37
C LEU A 37 -0.10 -7.11 6.72
N ILE A 38 0.75 -8.01 6.25
CA ILE A 38 0.68 -9.45 6.56
C ILE A 38 0.80 -9.67 8.07
N LYS A 39 1.82 -9.05 8.68
CA LYS A 39 2.11 -9.20 10.11
C LYS A 39 0.96 -8.70 10.98
N TRP A 40 0.48 -7.51 10.71
CA TRP A 40 -0.57 -6.90 11.51
C TRP A 40 -1.95 -7.51 11.24
N ASN A 41 -2.19 -8.00 10.03
CA ASN A 41 -3.47 -8.63 9.69
C ASN A 41 -3.71 -9.90 10.50
N LYS A 42 -2.67 -10.66 10.82
CA LYS A 42 -2.79 -11.84 11.67
C LYS A 42 -3.36 -11.51 13.04
N ALA A 43 -2.96 -10.38 13.62
CA ALA A 43 -3.37 -9.97 14.96
C ALA A 43 -4.67 -9.18 14.97
N TYR A 44 -4.92 -8.35 13.95
CA TYR A 44 -5.94 -7.31 14.01
C TYR A 44 -6.99 -7.34 12.90
N ASN A 45 -6.91 -8.26 11.96
CA ASN A 45 -7.88 -8.37 10.86
C ASN A 45 -8.07 -7.04 10.09
N LEU A 46 -6.97 -6.48 9.58
CA LEU A 46 -7.00 -5.23 8.84
C LEU A 46 -7.69 -5.37 7.49
N THR A 47 -7.65 -6.56 6.90
CA THR A 47 -8.29 -6.85 5.63
C THR A 47 -8.87 -8.27 5.65
N ALA A 48 -9.91 -8.49 4.85
CA ALA A 48 -10.49 -9.82 4.66
C ALA A 48 -9.61 -10.74 3.81
N VAL A 49 -8.72 -10.17 3.01
CA VAL A 49 -7.76 -10.92 2.20
C VAL A 49 -6.65 -11.43 3.10
N ARG A 50 -6.50 -12.73 3.19
CA ARG A 50 -5.53 -13.34 4.10
C ARG A 50 -4.33 -13.95 3.41
N ASP A 51 -4.47 -14.32 2.15
CA ASP A 51 -3.40 -14.89 1.37
C ASP A 51 -2.45 -13.78 0.88
N PRO A 52 -1.17 -13.80 1.30
CA PRO A 52 -0.20 -12.80 0.83
C PRO A 52 -0.08 -12.73 -0.70
N ASP A 53 -0.24 -13.86 -1.39
CA ASP A 53 -0.18 -13.87 -2.85
C ASP A 53 -1.33 -13.06 -3.46
N GLU A 54 -2.50 -13.08 -2.84
CA GLU A 54 -3.63 -12.27 -3.29
C GLU A 54 -3.48 -10.80 -2.92
N MET A 55 -2.75 -10.49 -1.85
CA MET A 55 -2.56 -9.10 -1.42
C MET A 55 -1.81 -8.28 -2.46
N VAL A 56 -0.88 -8.89 -3.21
CA VAL A 56 -0.17 -8.17 -4.27
C VAL A 56 -1.17 -7.64 -5.31
N SER A 57 -2.03 -8.49 -5.85
CA SER A 57 -2.97 -8.06 -6.89
C SER A 57 -4.14 -7.27 -6.33
N ARG A 58 -4.76 -7.72 -5.23
CA ARG A 58 -6.00 -7.12 -4.71
C ARG A 58 -5.76 -5.86 -3.90
N HIS A 59 -4.56 -5.66 -3.35
CA HIS A 59 -4.23 -4.49 -2.55
C HIS A 59 -3.23 -3.59 -3.23
N LEU A 60 -2.03 -4.08 -3.52
CA LEU A 60 -0.99 -3.23 -4.09
C LEU A 60 -1.31 -2.81 -5.52
N LEU A 61 -1.58 -3.76 -6.40
CA LEU A 61 -1.81 -3.46 -7.81
C LEU A 61 -3.13 -2.72 -8.02
N ASP A 62 -4.17 -3.09 -7.29
CA ASP A 62 -5.44 -2.38 -7.36
C ASP A 62 -5.28 -0.92 -6.93
N SER A 63 -4.54 -0.66 -5.86
CA SER A 63 -4.24 0.70 -5.42
C SER A 63 -3.42 1.46 -6.46
N LEU A 64 -2.42 0.83 -7.07
CA LEU A 64 -1.59 1.45 -8.11
C LEU A 64 -2.38 1.76 -9.37
N SER A 65 -3.48 1.05 -9.63
CA SER A 65 -4.31 1.30 -10.81
C SER A 65 -4.90 2.70 -10.86
N VAL A 66 -5.01 3.39 -9.73
CA VAL A 66 -5.52 4.77 -9.68
C VAL A 66 -4.42 5.83 -9.83
N VAL A 67 -3.14 5.44 -9.91
CA VAL A 67 -2.03 6.38 -10.05
C VAL A 67 -2.21 7.39 -11.18
N PRO A 68 -2.64 7.01 -12.40
CA PRO A 68 -2.83 7.99 -13.47
C PRO A 68 -3.85 9.07 -13.13
N PHE A 69 -4.87 8.73 -12.36
CA PHE A 69 -5.91 9.69 -11.94
C PHE A 69 -5.38 10.64 -10.88
N VAL A 70 -4.57 10.14 -9.95
CA VAL A 70 -3.98 10.95 -8.89
C VAL A 70 -2.91 11.89 -9.44
N ALA A 71 -2.15 11.45 -10.44
CA ALA A 71 -1.06 12.22 -11.03
C ALA A 71 -1.50 13.60 -11.54
N GLU A 72 -2.74 13.71 -12.01
CA GLU A 72 -3.30 14.93 -12.57
C GLU A 72 -4.05 15.80 -11.54
N ARG A 73 -4.10 15.37 -10.27
CA ARG A 73 -4.87 16.04 -9.23
C ARG A 73 -3.93 16.79 -8.27
N GLY A 74 -4.51 17.49 -7.31
CA GLY A 74 -3.78 18.35 -6.38
C GLY A 74 -2.80 17.65 -5.44
N ASP A 75 -2.18 18.43 -4.56
CA ASP A 75 -1.07 17.96 -3.71
C ASP A 75 -1.51 17.40 -2.35
N ASN A 76 -2.75 17.63 -1.94
CA ASN A 76 -3.27 17.18 -0.66
C ASN A 76 -4.40 16.16 -0.87
N TRP A 77 -4.28 15.02 -0.22
CA TRP A 77 -5.24 13.93 -0.35
C TRP A 77 -5.72 13.45 1.01
N LEU A 78 -7.00 13.15 1.10
CA LEU A 78 -7.62 12.61 2.30
C LEU A 78 -8.22 11.24 1.98
N ASP A 79 -7.82 10.23 2.76
CA ASP A 79 -8.38 8.89 2.69
C ASP A 79 -9.08 8.60 4.02
N VAL A 80 -10.39 8.55 4.00
CA VAL A 80 -11.23 8.31 5.19
C VAL A 80 -11.63 6.84 5.23
N GLY A 81 -11.45 6.20 6.38
CA GLY A 81 -11.76 4.79 6.53
C GLY A 81 -10.72 3.91 5.84
N SER A 82 -9.44 4.31 5.88
CA SER A 82 -8.34 3.64 5.17
C SER A 82 -8.18 2.17 5.51
N GLY A 83 -8.58 1.74 6.70
CA GLY A 83 -8.39 0.36 7.12
C GLY A 83 -6.92 -0.03 7.13
N GLY A 84 -6.51 -0.90 6.20
CA GLY A 84 -5.12 -1.30 6.01
C GLY A 84 -4.24 -0.27 5.29
N GLY A 85 -4.76 0.92 5.06
CA GLY A 85 -4.02 2.02 4.41
C GLY A 85 -4.17 2.07 2.90
N MET A 86 -5.21 1.49 2.35
CA MET A 86 -5.40 1.42 0.90
C MET A 86 -6.57 2.27 0.44
N PRO A 87 -6.41 3.01 -0.65
CA PRO A 87 -5.23 3.09 -1.51
C PRO A 87 -4.18 4.10 -1.04
N GLY A 88 -4.39 4.75 0.09
CA GLY A 88 -3.60 5.89 0.55
C GLY A 88 -2.10 5.62 0.70
N VAL A 89 -1.69 4.53 1.37
CA VAL A 89 -0.27 4.24 1.59
C VAL A 89 0.45 3.94 0.27
N PRO A 90 -0.04 3.06 -0.61
CA PRO A 90 0.60 2.88 -1.92
C PRO A 90 0.71 4.16 -2.72
N LEU A 91 -0.31 5.03 -2.70
CA LEU A 91 -0.27 6.31 -3.40
C LEU A 91 0.75 7.26 -2.78
N ALA A 92 0.88 7.29 -1.45
CA ALA A 92 1.88 8.11 -0.78
C ALA A 92 3.30 7.67 -1.14
N ILE A 93 3.54 6.37 -1.31
CA ILE A 93 4.82 5.85 -1.76
C ILE A 93 5.13 6.31 -3.19
N MET A 94 4.12 6.32 -4.06
CA MET A 94 4.29 6.75 -5.45
C MET A 94 4.49 8.26 -5.59
N PHE A 95 3.92 9.05 -4.67
CA PHE A 95 3.99 10.51 -4.70
C PHE A 95 4.51 11.06 -3.37
N PRO A 96 5.80 10.82 -3.04
CA PRO A 96 6.36 11.19 -1.73
C PRO A 96 6.37 12.70 -1.47
N GLU A 97 6.30 13.52 -2.52
CA GLU A 97 6.26 14.98 -2.41
C GLU A 97 4.87 15.52 -2.09
N ARG A 98 3.82 14.69 -2.17
CA ARG A 98 2.45 15.10 -1.90
C ARG A 98 2.04 14.73 -0.48
N ARG A 99 1.07 15.47 0.06
CA ARG A 99 0.55 15.21 1.39
C ARG A 99 -0.65 14.27 1.32
N PHE A 100 -0.55 13.14 1.99
CA PHE A 100 -1.65 12.20 2.16
C PHE A 100 -2.04 12.14 3.63
N THR A 101 -3.32 12.30 3.91
CA THR A 101 -3.88 12.17 5.25
C THR A 101 -4.79 10.96 5.27
N LEU A 102 -4.50 9.99 6.14
CA LEU A 102 -5.28 8.77 6.28
C LEU A 102 -5.97 8.77 7.64
N LEU A 103 -7.27 8.57 7.61
CA LEU A 103 -8.11 8.58 8.80
C LEU A 103 -8.90 7.28 8.91
N ASP A 104 -8.96 6.75 10.12
CA ASP A 104 -9.84 5.63 10.43
C ASP A 104 -10.30 5.74 11.89
N SER A 105 -11.57 5.46 12.16
CA SER A 105 -12.13 5.50 13.50
C SER A 105 -11.74 4.28 14.33
N ASN A 106 -11.25 3.21 13.71
CA ASN A 106 -10.83 2.00 14.42
C ASN A 106 -9.42 2.19 15.00
N GLY A 107 -9.27 2.11 16.31
CA GLY A 107 -8.00 2.34 16.99
C GLY A 107 -6.87 1.39 16.56
N LYS A 108 -7.18 0.13 16.27
CA LYS A 108 -6.19 -0.85 15.81
C LYS A 108 -5.66 -0.49 14.44
N LYS A 109 -6.54 -0.08 13.53
CA LYS A 109 -6.16 0.35 12.18
C LYS A 109 -5.36 1.64 12.21
N THR A 110 -5.71 2.57 13.08
CA THR A 110 -4.94 3.80 13.29
C THR A 110 -3.53 3.49 13.78
N ARG A 111 -3.37 2.56 14.71
CA ARG A 111 -2.05 2.12 15.19
C ARG A 111 -1.21 1.54 14.06
N PHE A 112 -1.83 0.74 13.20
CA PHE A 112 -1.14 0.20 12.03
C PHE A 112 -0.62 1.32 11.13
N LEU A 113 -1.44 2.31 10.84
CA LEU A 113 -1.05 3.44 9.99
C LEU A 113 0.11 4.23 10.60
N VAL A 114 0.13 4.41 11.91
CA VAL A 114 1.26 5.06 12.61
C VAL A 114 2.54 4.24 12.44
N GLN A 115 2.45 2.91 12.58
CA GLN A 115 3.60 2.02 12.41
C GLN A 115 4.15 2.08 10.98
N VAL A 116 3.27 2.09 9.99
CA VAL A 116 3.67 2.24 8.59
C VAL A 116 4.44 3.55 8.40
N LYS A 117 3.92 4.65 8.93
CA LYS A 117 4.56 5.96 8.83
C LYS A 117 5.97 5.95 9.44
N LEU A 118 6.14 5.27 10.57
CA LEU A 118 7.44 5.21 11.26
C LEU A 118 8.48 4.38 10.49
N GLU A 119 8.05 3.35 9.76
CA GLU A 119 8.95 2.43 9.07
C GLU A 119 9.19 2.80 7.59
N LEU A 120 8.34 3.60 7.01
CA LEU A 120 8.47 4.04 5.63
C LEU A 120 8.71 5.53 5.53
#